data_f9023d1583f7c5e83703dc6db416c721
#
_entry.id   f9023d1583f7c5e83703dc6db416c721
#
_cell.length_a   1.000
_cell.length_b   1.000
_cell.length_c   1.000
_cell.angle_alpha   90.00
_cell.angle_beta   90.00
_cell.angle_gamma   90.00
#
_symmetry.space_group_name_H-M   'P 1'
#
loop_
_entity.id
_entity.type
_entity.pdbx_description
1 polymer ?
#
loop_
_entity_poly.entity_id
_entity_poly.type
_entity_poly.pdbx_seq_one_letter_code
_entity_poly.pdbx_strand_id
1 'polypeptide(L)'
;MNKQLVMALLASGALVGLSGCSEGDEATIVIDAPTTSNSNNTTNNPAPEPEPEPEPEGDDVPCPAGTTETSADTCELFGTYNTDLTLVAGNTYTLNGRVQFGNGSAEMATATTLANGETLTTPTLTIEPGVEVKGLTASDGTYLTAAVLQINRGANIMAVGTADAPIILSSEDEGYEGPFEWGGLIVSGFGRHNTCSDDLCNITAEGGAGIFGQVSGVTADDNSGMLKYVVIAEGGYLINADGDEINGLSLNGVGSGTEIEYLQVHDNADDGIEFYGGDVNVKYAVVTGARDDSVDWDEGYQGNLQYIIVKQSAEGSGEAFEMDTQGADEPLSKPTVSNVTIIANKQADDDSYIMQFKKKSGGFFHNVVATVDADSPNAFDTCARITGGSEDNVGTSLVFNNWIQDCGNAAGDHGVLATVDMAGAAVNVNATFANLNSLGASTDSAAKLDVAIDWAAVNDSYAESVADADYLDETDYIGAGDPDATTAWWDGWTIAGSVGTPE
;
A
#
# COMPACT_ATOMS: atom_id res chain seq x y z
N MET A 1 21.28 -23.77 -9.17
CA MET A 1 21.06 -25.24 -8.99
C MET A 1 19.58 -25.48 -9.05
N ASN A 2 19.14 -26.34 -9.94
CA ASN A 2 17.76 -26.55 -10.37
C ASN A 2 16.77 -26.78 -9.20
N LYS A 3 15.74 -25.96 -9.07
CA LYS A 3 14.49 -26.31 -8.39
C LYS A 3 13.48 -26.72 -9.44
N GLN A 4 13.09 -28.00 -9.40
CA GLN A 4 12.08 -28.58 -10.27
C GLN A 4 10.70 -28.23 -9.72
N LEU A 5 9.91 -27.62 -10.60
CA LEU A 5 8.48 -27.40 -10.45
C LEU A 5 7.75 -28.76 -10.40
N VAL A 6 7.00 -29.02 -9.36
CA VAL A 6 6.08 -30.16 -9.27
C VAL A 6 4.64 -29.63 -9.47
N MET A 7 4.16 -29.79 -10.68
CA MET A 7 2.71 -29.64 -10.99
C MET A 7 1.96 -30.87 -10.46
N ALA A 8 1.05 -30.68 -9.55
CA ALA A 8 0.08 -31.69 -9.14
C ALA A 8 -1.25 -31.48 -9.87
N LEU A 9 -1.50 -32.29 -10.87
CA LEU A 9 -2.83 -32.43 -11.50
C LEU A 9 -3.77 -33.16 -10.52
N LEU A 10 -4.84 -32.52 -10.10
CA LEU A 10 -5.97 -33.20 -9.45
C LEU A 10 -7.09 -33.41 -10.47
N ALA A 11 -7.25 -34.67 -10.86
CA ALA A 11 -8.32 -35.12 -11.73
C ALA A 11 -9.60 -35.34 -10.92
N SER A 12 -10.70 -34.80 -11.42
CA SER A 12 -12.06 -34.98 -10.99
C SER A 12 -12.51 -36.45 -11.03
N GLY A 13 -13.11 -36.94 -9.95
CA GLY A 13 -13.83 -38.19 -9.88
C GLY A 13 -15.20 -38.02 -9.25
N ALA A 14 -16.22 -37.94 -10.07
CA ALA A 14 -17.61 -37.98 -9.63
C ALA A 14 -18.00 -39.39 -9.13
N LEU A 15 -18.63 -39.47 -7.97
CA LEU A 15 -19.36 -40.66 -7.56
C LEU A 15 -20.77 -40.28 -7.09
N VAL A 16 -21.72 -40.74 -7.85
CA VAL A 16 -23.15 -40.72 -7.55
C VAL A 16 -23.46 -41.81 -6.51
N GLY A 17 -24.20 -41.45 -5.48
CA GLY A 17 -24.76 -42.37 -4.50
C GLY A 17 -26.16 -41.95 -4.11
N LEU A 18 -27.15 -42.64 -4.70
CA LEU A 18 -28.58 -42.60 -4.34
C LEU A 18 -28.83 -43.47 -3.13
N SER A 19 -29.66 -43.00 -2.21
CA SER A 19 -30.77 -43.66 -1.48
C SER A 19 -30.97 -42.95 -0.13
N GLY A 20 -32.13 -42.61 0.31
CA GLY A 20 -33.37 -43.25 0.41
C GLY A 20 -34.38 -42.32 1.05
N CYS A 21 -35.62 -42.52 0.70
CA CYS A 21 -36.83 -41.87 1.19
C CYS A 21 -37.10 -42.14 2.67
N SER A 22 -37.67 -41.17 3.39
CA SER A 22 -38.67 -41.44 4.40
C SER A 22 -39.71 -40.32 4.41
N GLU A 23 -40.93 -40.71 4.32
CA GLU A 23 -42.16 -39.93 4.37
C GLU A 23 -42.41 -39.34 5.75
N GLY A 24 -43.12 -38.24 5.80
CA GLY A 24 -43.78 -37.80 7.04
C GLY A 24 -44.19 -36.35 7.11
N ASP A 25 -45.48 -36.15 6.87
CA ASP A 25 -46.40 -35.17 7.41
C ASP A 25 -46.55 -33.81 6.72
N GLU A 26 -47.63 -33.77 5.93
CA GLU A 26 -48.29 -32.54 5.47
C GLU A 26 -48.98 -31.84 6.64
N ALA A 27 -48.62 -30.59 6.88
CA ALA A 27 -49.37 -29.69 7.76
C ALA A 27 -50.51 -29.02 6.96
N THR A 28 -51.72 -29.45 7.19
CA THR A 28 -52.92 -28.87 6.60
C THR A 28 -53.25 -27.56 7.31
N ILE A 29 -53.19 -26.43 6.60
CA ILE A 29 -53.71 -25.17 7.08
C ILE A 29 -55.20 -25.13 6.84
N VAL A 30 -56.01 -25.16 7.91
CA VAL A 30 -57.46 -24.95 7.85
C VAL A 30 -57.72 -23.44 7.89
N ILE A 31 -58.28 -22.92 6.80
CA ILE A 31 -58.79 -21.56 6.77
C ILE A 31 -60.26 -21.60 7.11
N ASP A 32 -60.62 -21.16 8.34
CA ASP A 32 -62.01 -20.91 8.73
C ASP A 32 -62.52 -19.62 8.07
N ALA A 33 -63.59 -19.76 7.32
CA ALA A 33 -64.30 -18.64 6.71
C ALA A 33 -65.28 -18.04 7.72
N PRO A 34 -65.30 -16.75 7.98
CA PRO A 34 -66.36 -16.17 8.80
C PRO A 34 -67.62 -15.90 7.99
N THR A 35 -68.72 -16.26 8.61
CA THR A 35 -70.09 -16.11 8.14
C THR A 35 -70.47 -14.64 7.95
N THR A 36 -71.24 -14.39 6.91
CA THR A 36 -71.86 -13.12 6.53
C THR A 36 -72.80 -12.53 7.58
N SER A 37 -72.60 -11.24 7.86
CA SER A 37 -73.68 -10.37 8.33
C SER A 37 -73.72 -9.08 7.50
N ASN A 38 -74.85 -8.86 6.85
CA ASN A 38 -75.15 -7.64 6.08
C ASN A 38 -75.17 -6.40 7.03
N SER A 39 -74.41 -5.38 6.67
CA SER A 39 -74.81 -4.02 7.00
C SER A 39 -74.35 -3.09 5.87
N ASN A 40 -75.29 -2.35 5.35
CA ASN A 40 -75.07 -1.28 4.37
C ASN A 40 -74.16 -0.22 4.92
N ASN A 41 -73.02 -0.05 4.28
CA ASN A 41 -72.26 1.16 4.47
C ASN A 41 -71.65 1.57 3.13
N THR A 42 -71.87 2.80 2.77
CA THR A 42 -71.44 3.49 1.54
C THR A 42 -69.93 3.48 1.49
N THR A 43 -69.37 2.81 0.49
CA THR A 43 -67.95 2.78 0.18
C THR A 43 -67.50 4.14 -0.34
N ASN A 44 -66.81 4.91 0.47
CA ASN A 44 -65.81 5.86 -0.05
C ASN A 44 -64.59 5.06 -0.43
N ASN A 45 -64.43 4.85 -1.74
CA ASN A 45 -63.19 4.31 -2.27
C ASN A 45 -62.12 5.40 -2.15
N PRO A 46 -61.03 5.24 -1.38
CA PRO A 46 -59.93 6.18 -1.46
C PRO A 46 -59.38 6.18 -2.89
N ALA A 47 -59.06 7.35 -3.40
CA ALA A 47 -58.37 7.49 -4.68
C ALA A 47 -57.10 6.64 -4.66
N PRO A 48 -56.71 6.02 -5.77
CA PRO A 48 -55.45 5.30 -5.83
C PRO A 48 -54.33 6.27 -5.41
N GLU A 49 -53.45 5.78 -4.53
CA GLU A 49 -52.21 6.47 -4.17
C GLU A 49 -51.50 6.83 -5.49
N PRO A 50 -51.03 8.06 -5.65
CA PRO A 50 -50.24 8.40 -6.83
C PRO A 50 -49.04 7.41 -6.89
N GLU A 51 -48.82 6.83 -8.07
CA GLU A 51 -47.58 6.10 -8.35
C GLU A 51 -46.41 6.99 -7.92
N PRO A 52 -45.37 6.44 -7.21
CA PRO A 52 -44.20 7.22 -6.90
C PRO A 52 -43.69 7.85 -8.19
N GLU A 53 -43.46 9.15 -8.16
CA GLU A 53 -42.78 9.82 -9.27
C GLU A 53 -41.46 9.06 -9.48
N PRO A 54 -41.08 8.74 -10.73
CA PRO A 54 -39.81 8.14 -11.01
C PRO A 54 -38.74 9.01 -10.34
N GLU A 55 -37.84 8.40 -9.58
CA GLU A 55 -36.67 9.08 -9.07
C GLU A 55 -36.02 9.81 -10.25
N PRO A 56 -35.57 11.07 -10.08
CA PRO A 56 -34.89 11.76 -11.17
C PRO A 56 -33.77 10.86 -11.65
N GLU A 57 -33.82 10.50 -12.94
CA GLU A 57 -32.70 9.84 -13.60
C GLU A 57 -31.49 10.71 -13.33
N GLY A 58 -30.48 10.17 -12.63
CA GLY A 58 -29.23 10.89 -12.40
C GLY A 58 -28.72 11.33 -13.77
N ASP A 59 -28.31 12.58 -13.89
CA ASP A 59 -27.73 13.06 -15.14
C ASP A 59 -26.51 12.18 -15.45
N ASP A 60 -26.59 11.34 -16.49
CA ASP A 60 -25.47 10.51 -16.96
C ASP A 60 -24.25 11.41 -17.16
N VAL A 61 -23.17 11.18 -16.42
CA VAL A 61 -21.93 11.94 -16.59
C VAL A 61 -21.19 11.36 -17.79
N PRO A 62 -21.03 12.13 -18.89
CA PRO A 62 -20.38 11.57 -20.07
C PRO A 62 -18.92 11.24 -19.81
N CYS A 63 -18.43 10.16 -20.41
CA CYS A 63 -17.03 9.80 -20.36
C CYS A 63 -16.12 10.91 -20.86
N PRO A 64 -15.02 11.23 -20.16
CA PRO A 64 -14.05 12.23 -20.58
C PRO A 64 -13.47 11.93 -21.96
N ALA A 65 -13.14 12.99 -22.72
CA ALA A 65 -12.48 12.81 -24.01
C ALA A 65 -11.14 12.10 -23.86
N GLY A 66 -10.94 11.04 -24.63
CA GLY A 66 -9.75 10.18 -24.56
C GLY A 66 -10.02 8.83 -23.87
N THR A 67 -11.19 8.66 -23.25
CA THR A 67 -11.67 7.36 -22.75
C THR A 67 -12.75 6.80 -23.67
N THR A 68 -13.10 5.54 -23.51
CA THR A 68 -14.15 4.86 -24.29
C THR A 68 -15.28 4.43 -23.35
N GLU A 69 -16.50 4.89 -23.60
CA GLU A 69 -17.68 4.42 -22.88
C GLU A 69 -17.95 2.95 -23.23
N THR A 70 -17.98 2.08 -22.20
CA THR A 70 -18.21 0.64 -22.34
C THR A 70 -19.61 0.23 -21.84
N SER A 71 -20.14 0.96 -20.88
CA SER A 71 -21.53 0.87 -20.39
C SER A 71 -21.93 2.21 -19.78
N ALA A 72 -23.19 2.34 -19.35
CA ALA A 72 -23.62 3.51 -18.60
C ALA A 72 -22.68 3.70 -17.40
N ASP A 73 -22.17 4.91 -17.22
CA ASP A 73 -21.29 5.32 -16.13
C ASP A 73 -19.95 4.55 -16.04
N THR A 74 -19.52 3.87 -17.13
CA THR A 74 -18.22 3.17 -17.16
C THR A 74 -17.38 3.60 -18.36
N CYS A 75 -16.17 4.08 -18.07
CA CYS A 75 -15.25 4.64 -19.05
C CYS A 75 -13.93 3.84 -19.06
N GLU A 76 -13.57 3.27 -20.19
CA GLU A 76 -12.32 2.49 -20.33
C GLU A 76 -11.14 3.37 -20.73
N LEU A 77 -10.01 3.18 -20.05
CA LEU A 77 -8.70 3.71 -20.40
C LEU A 77 -7.82 2.60 -21.00
N PHE A 78 -7.03 2.94 -22.02
CA PHE A 78 -6.06 2.03 -22.60
C PHE A 78 -4.88 2.77 -23.25
N GLY A 79 -3.70 2.12 -23.27
CA GLY A 79 -2.51 2.62 -23.97
C GLY A 79 -1.88 3.83 -23.29
N THR A 80 -1.34 4.78 -24.07
CA THR A 80 -0.52 5.91 -23.57
C THR A 80 -1.18 7.25 -23.80
N TYR A 81 -1.31 8.02 -22.73
CA TYR A 81 -1.84 9.40 -22.72
C TYR A 81 -0.68 10.40 -22.67
N ASN A 82 -0.60 11.27 -23.65
CA ASN A 82 0.41 12.33 -23.74
C ASN A 82 -0.18 13.73 -23.56
N THR A 83 -1.42 13.83 -23.11
CA THR A 83 -2.16 15.04 -22.79
C THR A 83 -2.92 14.85 -21.49
N ASP A 84 -3.24 15.94 -20.84
CA ASP A 84 -4.00 15.92 -19.58
C ASP A 84 -5.32 15.15 -19.72
N LEU A 85 -5.69 14.43 -18.67
CA LEU A 85 -6.96 13.73 -18.52
C LEU A 85 -7.49 13.91 -17.11
N THR A 86 -8.80 14.19 -17.00
CA THR A 86 -9.49 14.22 -15.71
C THR A 86 -10.51 13.09 -15.64
N LEU A 87 -10.41 12.25 -14.63
CA LEU A 87 -11.41 11.26 -14.26
C LEU A 87 -12.40 11.94 -13.32
N VAL A 88 -13.62 12.18 -13.81
CA VAL A 88 -14.65 12.93 -13.09
C VAL A 88 -15.52 12.00 -12.25
N ALA A 89 -15.96 12.47 -11.09
CA ALA A 89 -16.87 11.74 -10.23
C ALA A 89 -18.21 11.42 -10.92
N GLY A 90 -18.82 10.31 -10.53
CA GLY A 90 -20.06 9.80 -11.15
C GLY A 90 -19.84 8.74 -12.22
N ASN A 91 -18.58 8.50 -12.62
CA ASN A 91 -18.19 7.39 -13.49
C ASN A 91 -17.27 6.43 -12.74
N THR A 92 -17.34 5.16 -13.10
CA THR A 92 -16.30 4.14 -12.81
C THR A 92 -15.35 4.07 -14.00
N TYR A 93 -14.07 3.94 -13.74
CA TYR A 93 -13.06 3.84 -14.81
C TYR A 93 -12.43 2.46 -14.81
N THR A 94 -12.26 1.87 -16.00
CA THR A 94 -11.58 0.59 -16.16
C THR A 94 -10.25 0.77 -16.88
N LEU A 95 -9.21 0.06 -16.41
CA LEU A 95 -7.90 0.01 -17.05
C LEU A 95 -7.81 -1.28 -17.88
N ASN A 96 -7.63 -1.14 -19.19
CA ASN A 96 -7.47 -2.27 -20.10
C ASN A 96 -6.00 -2.43 -20.48
N GLY A 97 -5.33 -3.39 -19.82
CA GLY A 97 -3.90 -3.58 -19.91
C GLY A 97 -3.10 -2.42 -19.30
N ARG A 98 -1.85 -2.24 -19.74
CA ARG A 98 -0.99 -1.18 -19.22
C ARG A 98 -1.43 0.20 -19.73
N VAL A 99 -1.91 1.03 -18.81
CA VAL A 99 -2.29 2.43 -19.06
C VAL A 99 -1.17 3.34 -18.58
N GLN A 100 -0.62 4.16 -19.47
CA GLN A 100 0.54 5.00 -19.19
C GLN A 100 0.24 6.49 -19.41
N PHE A 101 0.79 7.34 -18.54
CA PHE A 101 0.79 8.79 -18.70
C PHE A 101 2.21 9.28 -18.98
N GLY A 102 2.38 10.03 -20.10
CA GLY A 102 3.67 10.49 -20.59
C GLY A 102 4.47 9.44 -21.36
N ASN A 103 5.46 9.91 -22.09
CA ASN A 103 6.39 9.08 -22.87
C ASN A 103 7.77 8.90 -22.17
N GLY A 104 7.88 9.33 -20.91
CA GLY A 104 9.15 9.30 -20.14
C GLY A 104 9.61 7.93 -19.66
N SER A 105 8.87 6.85 -20.00
CA SER A 105 9.32 5.46 -19.79
C SER A 105 10.45 5.04 -20.72
N ALA A 106 10.80 5.85 -21.73
CA ALA A 106 11.95 5.65 -22.60
C ALA A 106 13.21 6.35 -22.06
N GLU A 107 14.39 5.95 -22.55
CA GLU A 107 15.65 6.62 -22.22
C GLU A 107 15.60 8.11 -22.57
N MET A 108 16.13 8.95 -21.70
CA MET A 108 16.32 10.39 -21.92
C MET A 108 17.68 10.66 -22.54
N ALA A 109 17.75 11.62 -23.47
CA ALA A 109 18.99 12.19 -23.97
C ALA A 109 19.34 13.53 -23.29
N THR A 110 18.32 14.27 -22.85
CA THR A 110 18.42 15.53 -22.09
C THR A 110 17.20 15.64 -21.17
N ALA A 111 17.13 16.67 -20.34
CA ALA A 111 15.97 16.93 -19.45
C ALA A 111 14.61 17.06 -20.19
N THR A 112 14.59 17.29 -21.48
CA THR A 112 13.36 17.54 -22.25
C THR A 112 13.23 16.71 -23.53
N THR A 113 14.20 15.83 -23.80
CA THR A 113 14.28 15.07 -25.06
C THR A 113 14.64 13.61 -24.80
N LEU A 114 13.89 12.69 -25.36
CA LEU A 114 14.17 11.26 -25.33
C LEU A 114 15.31 10.89 -26.25
N ALA A 115 15.92 9.72 -26.02
CA ALA A 115 17.04 9.22 -26.82
C ALA A 115 16.66 8.99 -28.31
N ASN A 116 15.37 8.75 -28.60
CA ASN A 116 14.85 8.64 -29.96
C ASN A 116 14.63 10.01 -30.67
N GLY A 117 14.87 11.12 -29.96
CA GLY A 117 14.73 12.49 -30.46
C GLY A 117 13.34 13.10 -30.26
N GLU A 118 12.40 12.38 -29.66
CA GLU A 118 11.09 12.95 -29.32
C GLU A 118 11.18 13.90 -28.13
N THR A 119 10.28 14.86 -28.06
CA THR A 119 10.13 15.74 -26.89
C THR A 119 9.44 14.96 -25.78
N LEU A 120 9.94 15.11 -24.55
CA LEU A 120 9.26 14.60 -23.36
C LEU A 120 7.87 15.25 -23.23
N THR A 121 6.85 14.45 -23.01
CA THR A 121 5.50 14.91 -22.69
C THR A 121 5.28 14.91 -21.19
N THR A 122 4.52 15.89 -20.69
CA THR A 122 4.30 16.12 -19.26
C THR A 122 2.80 16.21 -18.93
N PRO A 123 2.00 15.18 -19.28
CA PRO A 123 0.58 15.20 -18.98
C PRO A 123 0.31 15.05 -17.50
N THR A 124 -0.85 15.53 -17.07
CA THR A 124 -1.40 15.33 -15.73
C THR A 124 -2.62 14.42 -15.80
N LEU A 125 -2.61 13.33 -15.04
CA LEU A 125 -3.81 12.57 -14.71
C LEU A 125 -4.41 13.18 -13.43
N THR A 126 -5.63 13.73 -13.55
CA THR A 126 -6.38 14.20 -12.38
C THR A 126 -7.50 13.21 -12.07
N ILE A 127 -7.63 12.81 -10.80
CA ILE A 127 -8.69 11.92 -10.34
C ILE A 127 -9.48 12.65 -9.26
N GLU A 128 -10.78 12.84 -9.51
CA GLU A 128 -11.65 13.53 -8.55
C GLU A 128 -12.01 12.67 -7.35
N PRO A 129 -12.38 13.27 -6.18
CA PRO A 129 -12.79 12.54 -4.99
C PRO A 129 -13.93 11.55 -5.27
N GLY A 130 -13.81 10.33 -4.70
CA GLY A 130 -14.82 9.28 -4.82
C GLY A 130 -14.82 8.52 -6.15
N VAL A 131 -13.86 8.77 -7.02
CA VAL A 131 -13.69 8.00 -8.26
C VAL A 131 -13.12 6.61 -7.94
N GLU A 132 -13.68 5.60 -8.61
CA GLU A 132 -13.15 4.24 -8.64
C GLU A 132 -12.47 3.96 -9.97
N VAL A 133 -11.23 3.44 -9.91
CA VAL A 133 -10.46 2.99 -11.08
C VAL A 133 -10.20 1.50 -10.91
N LYS A 134 -10.70 0.70 -11.81
CA LYS A 134 -10.69 -0.76 -11.74
C LYS A 134 -9.78 -1.37 -12.81
N GLY A 135 -8.74 -2.07 -12.38
CA GLY A 135 -7.91 -2.86 -13.27
C GLY A 135 -8.69 -4.06 -13.81
N LEU A 136 -8.77 -4.19 -15.15
CA LEU A 136 -9.34 -5.40 -15.73
C LEU A 136 -8.41 -6.58 -15.50
N THR A 137 -8.98 -7.71 -15.10
CA THR A 137 -8.23 -8.97 -14.95
C THR A 137 -7.59 -9.37 -16.28
N ALA A 138 -6.42 -9.96 -16.22
CA ALA A 138 -5.71 -10.40 -17.42
C ALA A 138 -6.57 -11.34 -18.28
N SER A 139 -7.04 -10.87 -19.42
CA SER A 139 -8.06 -11.53 -20.24
C SER A 139 -7.64 -12.89 -20.81
N ASP A 140 -6.33 -13.13 -20.91
CA ASP A 140 -5.74 -14.41 -21.39
C ASP A 140 -4.96 -15.13 -20.29
N GLY A 141 -4.99 -14.62 -19.04
CA GLY A 141 -4.26 -15.14 -17.90
C GLY A 141 -2.74 -14.98 -18.02
N THR A 142 -2.29 -14.01 -18.80
CA THR A 142 -0.87 -13.68 -18.96
C THR A 142 -0.59 -12.22 -18.56
N TYR A 143 0.65 -11.96 -18.12
CA TYR A 143 1.12 -10.60 -17.79
C TYR A 143 0.95 -9.58 -18.92
N LEU A 144 0.83 -10.00 -20.19
CA LEU A 144 0.71 -9.11 -21.34
C LEU A 144 -0.59 -8.31 -21.36
N THR A 145 -1.61 -8.79 -20.68
CA THR A 145 -2.93 -8.16 -20.60
C THR A 145 -3.29 -7.69 -19.19
N ALA A 146 -2.36 -7.82 -18.24
CA ALA A 146 -2.55 -7.32 -16.89
C ALA A 146 -2.74 -5.79 -16.89
N ALA A 147 -3.73 -5.32 -16.16
CA ALA A 147 -3.96 -3.90 -15.98
C ALA A 147 -2.90 -3.31 -15.05
N VAL A 148 -2.31 -2.18 -15.44
CA VAL A 148 -1.35 -1.41 -14.65
C VAL A 148 -1.61 0.07 -14.89
N LEU A 149 -1.59 0.88 -13.85
CA LEU A 149 -1.56 2.34 -13.99
C LEU A 149 -0.13 2.83 -13.79
N GLN A 150 0.42 3.48 -14.81
CA GLN A 150 1.82 3.92 -14.81
C GLN A 150 1.95 5.41 -15.12
N ILE A 151 2.55 6.14 -14.19
CA ILE A 151 2.91 7.56 -14.35
C ILE A 151 4.40 7.62 -14.67
N ASN A 152 4.74 7.96 -15.90
CA ASN A 152 6.11 7.99 -16.36
C ASN A 152 6.82 9.28 -15.97
N ARG A 153 8.14 9.31 -16.03
CA ARG A 153 8.94 10.53 -15.80
C ARG A 153 8.37 11.74 -16.52
N GLY A 154 8.19 12.84 -15.82
CA GLY A 154 7.65 14.10 -16.34
C GLY A 154 6.14 14.17 -16.39
N ALA A 155 5.41 13.06 -16.31
CA ALA A 155 3.98 13.09 -16.08
C ALA A 155 3.65 13.29 -14.60
N ASN A 156 2.42 13.70 -14.30
CA ASN A 156 1.96 13.91 -12.93
C ASN A 156 0.64 13.16 -12.68
N ILE A 157 0.43 12.74 -11.43
CA ILE A 157 -0.85 12.27 -10.93
C ILE A 157 -1.36 13.21 -9.83
N MET A 158 -2.59 13.68 -9.97
CA MET A 158 -3.31 14.49 -8.99
C MET A 158 -4.53 13.69 -8.53
N ALA A 159 -4.31 12.72 -7.65
CA ALA A 159 -5.35 11.90 -7.05
C ALA A 159 -5.62 12.41 -5.62
N VAL A 160 -6.56 13.35 -5.51
CA VAL A 160 -6.85 14.05 -4.25
C VAL A 160 -8.28 13.77 -3.84
N GLY A 161 -8.46 12.70 -3.07
CA GLY A 161 -9.72 12.32 -2.44
C GLY A 161 -9.98 13.10 -1.15
N THR A 162 -10.98 12.64 -0.41
CA THR A 162 -11.28 13.11 0.96
C THR A 162 -11.62 11.90 1.86
N ALA A 163 -11.65 12.10 3.16
CA ALA A 163 -12.04 11.01 4.07
C ALA A 163 -13.45 10.47 3.79
N ASP A 164 -14.38 11.33 3.36
CA ASP A 164 -15.76 10.93 3.03
C ASP A 164 -15.91 10.42 1.58
N ALA A 165 -14.91 10.64 0.73
CA ALA A 165 -14.90 10.26 -0.68
C ALA A 165 -13.46 9.89 -1.12
N PRO A 166 -12.90 8.79 -0.61
CA PRO A 166 -11.57 8.33 -1.01
C PRO A 166 -11.58 7.93 -2.50
N ILE A 167 -10.41 7.98 -3.12
CA ILE A 167 -10.20 7.44 -4.47
C ILE A 167 -9.77 5.98 -4.30
N ILE A 168 -10.39 5.09 -5.05
CA ILE A 168 -10.12 3.65 -4.97
C ILE A 168 -9.54 3.15 -6.29
N LEU A 169 -8.36 2.56 -6.22
CA LEU A 169 -7.70 1.85 -7.31
C LEU A 169 -7.70 0.37 -6.93
N SER A 170 -8.50 -0.46 -7.60
CA SER A 170 -8.65 -1.88 -7.28
C SER A 170 -8.84 -2.71 -8.55
N SER A 171 -9.24 -3.96 -8.41
CA SER A 171 -9.62 -4.82 -9.52
C SER A 171 -11.08 -4.59 -9.98
N GLU A 172 -11.45 -5.22 -11.09
CA GLU A 172 -12.85 -5.27 -11.55
C GLU A 172 -13.71 -6.23 -10.74
N ASP A 173 -13.11 -7.14 -9.97
CA ASP A 173 -13.84 -8.05 -9.10
C ASP A 173 -14.50 -7.31 -7.93
N GLU A 174 -15.55 -7.92 -7.36
CA GLU A 174 -16.26 -7.29 -6.25
C GLU A 174 -15.67 -7.74 -4.92
N GLY A 175 -15.33 -6.80 -4.07
CA GLY A 175 -14.76 -7.07 -2.75
C GLY A 175 -13.32 -6.58 -2.65
N TYR A 176 -12.63 -7.02 -1.63
CA TYR A 176 -11.21 -6.75 -1.40
C TYR A 176 -10.63 -7.97 -0.67
N GLU A 177 -10.73 -9.14 -1.31
CA GLU A 177 -10.46 -10.41 -0.64
C GLU A 177 -9.21 -11.15 -1.11
N GLY A 178 -8.38 -10.52 -1.92
CA GLY A 178 -7.14 -11.16 -2.32
C GLY A 178 -6.29 -10.39 -3.30
N PRO A 179 -5.00 -10.71 -3.36
CA PRO A 179 -4.06 -10.12 -4.31
C PRO A 179 -4.12 -10.81 -5.68
N PHE A 180 -3.25 -10.40 -6.60
CA PHE A 180 -3.09 -10.93 -7.96
C PHE A 180 -4.19 -10.60 -8.96
N GLU A 181 -5.03 -9.63 -8.70
CA GLU A 181 -6.15 -9.36 -9.59
C GLU A 181 -5.81 -8.33 -10.68
N TRP A 182 -4.95 -7.37 -10.36
CA TRP A 182 -4.37 -6.42 -11.31
C TRP A 182 -2.94 -6.08 -10.89
N GLY A 183 -2.22 -5.25 -11.64
CA GLY A 183 -0.84 -4.94 -11.31
C GLY A 183 -0.72 -4.04 -10.08
N GLY A 184 -1.06 -2.77 -10.22
CA GLY A 184 -0.85 -1.75 -9.21
C GLY A 184 -0.57 -0.39 -9.82
N LEU A 185 -0.07 0.55 -9.00
CA LEU A 185 0.30 1.89 -9.39
C LEU A 185 1.83 2.04 -9.43
N ILE A 186 2.38 2.42 -10.58
CA ILE A 186 3.80 2.73 -10.75
C ILE A 186 3.96 4.23 -11.00
N VAL A 187 4.78 4.89 -10.17
CA VAL A 187 5.16 6.29 -10.35
C VAL A 187 6.66 6.39 -10.54
N SER A 188 7.09 6.97 -11.64
CA SER A 188 8.49 7.15 -12.00
C SER A 188 8.87 8.62 -12.08
N GLY A 189 9.87 9.03 -11.30
CA GLY A 189 10.36 10.41 -11.22
C GLY A 189 11.77 10.60 -11.73
N PHE A 190 12.28 11.81 -11.54
CA PHE A 190 13.65 12.24 -11.84
C PHE A 190 14.55 12.29 -10.61
N GLY A 191 14.10 11.71 -9.48
CA GLY A 191 14.85 11.69 -8.24
C GLY A 191 16.13 10.87 -8.34
N ARG A 192 16.90 10.91 -7.27
CA ARG A 192 18.22 10.26 -7.20
C ARG A 192 18.12 8.75 -7.16
N HIS A 193 19.16 8.13 -7.70
CA HIS A 193 19.41 6.71 -7.57
C HIS A 193 20.90 6.50 -7.29
N ASN A 194 21.26 5.58 -6.39
CA ASN A 194 22.65 5.46 -5.91
C ASN A 194 23.67 5.00 -6.97
N THR A 195 23.24 4.35 -8.04
CA THR A 195 24.13 4.00 -9.16
C THR A 195 24.34 5.13 -10.16
N CYS A 196 23.62 6.26 -10.00
CA CYS A 196 23.72 7.39 -10.89
C CYS A 196 24.90 8.29 -10.52
N SER A 197 25.96 8.27 -11.32
CA SER A 197 27.13 9.12 -11.15
C SER A 197 27.11 10.40 -11.98
N ASP A 198 26.22 10.49 -12.96
CA ASP A 198 26.14 11.55 -13.97
C ASP A 198 24.83 12.34 -13.84
N ASP A 199 24.82 13.53 -14.41
CA ASP A 199 23.63 14.41 -14.45
C ASP A 199 22.48 13.83 -15.30
N LEU A 200 22.72 12.80 -16.06
CA LEU A 200 21.72 12.06 -16.85
C LEU A 200 21.82 10.57 -16.53
N CYS A 201 20.77 10.03 -15.97
CA CYS A 201 20.71 8.64 -15.58
C CYS A 201 19.43 7.96 -16.11
N ASN A 202 19.57 6.80 -16.68
CA ASN A 202 18.48 5.98 -17.17
C ASN A 202 18.57 4.61 -16.52
N ILE A 203 17.74 4.38 -15.50
CA ILE A 203 17.67 3.12 -14.78
C ILE A 203 16.45 2.36 -15.28
N THR A 204 16.61 1.08 -15.53
CA THR A 204 15.48 0.21 -15.86
C THR A 204 14.75 -0.14 -14.56
N ALA A 205 13.47 0.20 -14.49
CA ALA A 205 12.62 -0.18 -13.38
C ALA A 205 12.44 -1.71 -13.34
N GLU A 206 12.13 -2.22 -12.16
CA GLU A 206 11.87 -3.63 -11.93
C GLU A 206 10.84 -4.20 -12.91
N GLY A 207 10.99 -5.49 -13.24
CA GLY A 207 10.14 -6.17 -14.22
C GLY A 207 10.14 -5.54 -15.61
N GLY A 208 11.00 -4.55 -15.90
CA GLY A 208 11.00 -3.80 -17.15
C GLY A 208 9.84 -2.81 -17.27
N ALA A 209 9.37 -2.26 -16.15
CA ALA A 209 8.25 -1.31 -16.10
C ALA A 209 8.55 0.05 -16.75
N GLY A 210 9.72 0.26 -17.30
CA GLY A 210 10.13 1.49 -17.97
C GLY A 210 11.49 1.96 -17.48
N ILE A 211 11.76 3.24 -17.72
CA ILE A 211 13.04 3.88 -17.36
C ILE A 211 12.75 5.03 -16.40
N PHE A 212 13.56 5.15 -15.34
CA PHE A 212 13.51 6.26 -14.40
C PHE A 212 14.90 6.81 -14.09
N GLY A 213 15.02 7.75 -13.19
CA GLY A 213 16.29 8.30 -12.72
C GLY A 213 16.53 9.73 -13.18
N GLN A 214 17.51 10.35 -12.53
CA GLN A 214 17.78 11.77 -12.59
C GLN A 214 18.19 12.30 -13.97
N VAL A 215 17.84 13.58 -14.18
CA VAL A 215 18.34 14.36 -15.31
C VAL A 215 18.89 15.68 -14.81
N SER A 216 19.82 16.30 -15.57
CA SER A 216 20.47 17.53 -15.16
C SER A 216 19.48 18.65 -14.83
N GLY A 217 19.57 19.18 -13.63
CA GLY A 217 18.74 20.28 -13.13
C GLY A 217 17.40 19.87 -12.52
N VAL A 218 17.10 18.58 -12.49
CA VAL A 218 15.95 18.00 -11.78
C VAL A 218 16.51 16.93 -10.83
N THR A 219 16.27 17.07 -9.54
CA THR A 219 16.93 16.25 -8.51
C THR A 219 15.96 15.91 -7.38
N ALA A 220 16.39 16.07 -6.13
CA ALA A 220 15.66 15.68 -4.94
C ALA A 220 14.25 16.29 -4.81
N ASP A 221 14.00 17.45 -5.37
CA ASP A 221 12.72 18.17 -5.39
C ASP A 221 11.86 17.85 -6.61
N ASP A 222 12.14 16.76 -7.35
CA ASP A 222 11.27 16.25 -8.39
C ASP A 222 9.85 16.07 -7.87
N ASN A 223 8.86 16.41 -8.71
CA ASN A 223 7.46 16.38 -8.36
C ASN A 223 6.67 15.58 -9.41
N SER A 224 6.17 14.43 -9.01
CA SER A 224 5.29 13.57 -9.80
C SER A 224 3.80 13.73 -9.45
N GLY A 225 3.45 14.69 -8.57
CA GLY A 225 2.06 15.04 -8.24
C GLY A 225 1.69 14.83 -6.77
N MET A 226 0.45 14.41 -6.53
CA MET A 226 -0.10 14.24 -5.18
C MET A 226 -1.02 13.02 -5.14
N LEU A 227 -0.85 12.20 -4.10
CA LEU A 227 -1.77 11.14 -3.69
C LEU A 227 -2.31 11.49 -2.29
N LYS A 228 -3.63 11.65 -2.17
CA LYS A 228 -4.25 11.95 -0.89
C LYS A 228 -5.62 11.27 -0.77
N TYR A 229 -5.85 10.55 0.35
CA TYR A 229 -7.01 9.68 0.52
C TYR A 229 -7.20 8.75 -0.67
N VAL A 230 -6.16 7.96 -0.93
CA VAL A 230 -6.13 6.96 -2.01
C VAL A 230 -6.00 5.58 -1.39
N VAL A 231 -6.82 4.66 -1.86
CA VAL A 231 -6.76 3.24 -1.55
C VAL A 231 -6.30 2.50 -2.80
N ILE A 232 -5.28 1.66 -2.69
CA ILE A 232 -4.80 0.74 -3.73
C ILE A 232 -4.99 -0.66 -3.17
N ALA A 233 -5.77 -1.50 -3.84
CA ALA A 233 -6.10 -2.82 -3.34
C ALA A 233 -5.97 -3.90 -4.41
N GLU A 234 -5.73 -5.16 -3.99
CA GLU A 234 -5.80 -6.38 -4.80
C GLU A 234 -4.75 -6.46 -5.92
N GLY A 235 -3.65 -5.72 -5.74
CA GLY A 235 -2.57 -5.65 -6.72
C GLY A 235 -1.64 -6.87 -6.71
N GLY A 236 -0.51 -6.73 -7.41
CA GLY A 236 0.55 -7.73 -7.38
C GLY A 236 0.55 -8.70 -8.56
N TYR A 237 -0.15 -8.39 -9.66
CA TYR A 237 -0.10 -9.27 -10.82
C TYR A 237 1.26 -9.22 -11.51
N LEU A 238 1.60 -10.32 -12.20
CA LEU A 238 2.85 -10.46 -12.94
C LEU A 238 3.05 -9.36 -13.98
N ILE A 239 4.26 -8.81 -14.05
CA ILE A 239 4.63 -7.79 -15.05
C ILE A 239 5.35 -8.37 -16.26
N ASN A 240 5.98 -9.55 -16.12
CA ASN A 240 6.77 -10.19 -17.18
C ASN A 240 6.74 -11.72 -17.14
N ALA A 241 7.43 -12.36 -18.09
CA ALA A 241 7.48 -13.82 -18.21
C ALA A 241 8.43 -14.48 -17.20
N ASP A 242 9.29 -13.72 -16.55
CA ASP A 242 10.27 -14.22 -15.58
C ASP A 242 9.62 -14.45 -14.21
N GLY A 243 8.41 -13.90 -14.03
CA GLY A 243 7.61 -14.06 -12.82
C GLY A 243 7.74 -12.89 -11.86
N ASP A 244 8.30 -11.75 -12.31
CA ASP A 244 8.32 -10.54 -11.51
C ASP A 244 6.89 -10.01 -11.35
N GLU A 245 6.55 -9.61 -10.17
CA GLU A 245 5.25 -9.07 -9.76
C GLU A 245 5.30 -7.55 -9.69
N ILE A 246 4.21 -6.89 -9.37
CA ILE A 246 4.14 -5.43 -9.24
C ILE A 246 3.75 -5.11 -7.81
N ASN A 247 4.47 -4.18 -7.19
CA ASN A 247 4.09 -3.66 -5.88
C ASN A 247 2.74 -2.94 -5.93
N GLY A 248 2.06 -2.84 -4.81
CA GLY A 248 0.85 -2.03 -4.72
C GLY A 248 1.11 -0.59 -5.18
N LEU A 249 2.20 -0.01 -4.68
CA LEU A 249 2.74 1.27 -5.12
C LEU A 249 4.26 1.18 -5.31
N SER A 250 4.73 1.23 -6.56
CA SER A 250 6.15 1.35 -6.89
C SER A 250 6.54 2.82 -7.08
N LEU A 251 7.55 3.30 -6.36
CA LEU A 251 8.04 4.68 -6.36
C LEU A 251 9.47 4.75 -6.90
N ASN A 252 9.59 4.81 -8.23
CA ASN A 252 10.87 4.75 -8.94
C ASN A 252 11.52 6.13 -9.03
N GLY A 253 12.49 6.42 -8.17
CA GLY A 253 13.21 7.70 -8.16
C GLY A 253 12.27 8.90 -8.02
N VAL A 254 11.28 8.81 -7.16
CA VAL A 254 10.33 9.90 -6.91
C VAL A 254 10.92 10.89 -5.91
N GLY A 255 10.86 12.18 -6.22
CA GLY A 255 11.47 13.22 -5.40
C GLY A 255 10.56 13.82 -4.34
N SER A 256 11.15 14.62 -3.45
CA SER A 256 10.48 15.21 -2.26
C SER A 256 9.41 16.26 -2.61
N GLY A 257 9.33 16.71 -3.86
CA GLY A 257 8.25 17.59 -4.31
C GLY A 257 6.93 16.87 -4.52
N THR A 258 6.92 15.54 -4.53
CA THR A 258 5.72 14.71 -4.60
C THR A 258 5.11 14.57 -3.21
N GLU A 259 3.79 14.77 -3.09
CA GLU A 259 3.08 14.68 -1.82
C GLU A 259 2.28 13.37 -1.75
N ILE A 260 2.52 12.57 -0.69
CA ILE A 260 1.76 11.35 -0.42
C ILE A 260 1.27 11.39 1.01
N GLU A 261 -0.06 11.51 1.17
CA GLU A 261 -0.72 11.55 2.47
C GLU A 261 -2.02 10.74 2.44
N TYR A 262 -2.33 10.04 3.53
CA TYR A 262 -3.55 9.23 3.65
C TYR A 262 -3.66 8.22 2.50
N LEU A 263 -2.67 7.33 2.44
CA LEU A 263 -2.57 6.24 1.49
C LEU A 263 -2.87 4.91 2.17
N GLN A 264 -3.70 4.06 1.58
CA GLN A 264 -3.76 2.65 1.94
C GLN A 264 -3.32 1.78 0.77
N VAL A 265 -2.50 0.76 1.07
CA VAL A 265 -2.29 -0.40 0.20
C VAL A 265 -2.83 -1.62 0.91
N HIS A 266 -3.68 -2.39 0.22
CA HIS A 266 -4.38 -3.53 0.80
C HIS A 266 -4.34 -4.76 -0.12
N ASP A 267 -3.94 -5.91 0.46
CA ASP A 267 -3.86 -7.19 -0.23
C ASP A 267 -3.11 -7.11 -1.57
N ASN A 268 -1.79 -6.87 -1.50
CA ASN A 268 -0.90 -6.96 -2.65
C ASN A 268 -0.14 -8.28 -2.64
N ALA A 269 0.17 -8.85 -3.81
CA ALA A 269 0.86 -10.13 -3.91
C ALA A 269 2.37 -10.01 -3.69
N ASP A 270 2.92 -8.87 -4.07
CA ASP A 270 4.28 -8.43 -3.84
C ASP A 270 4.29 -7.39 -2.70
N ASP A 271 5.20 -6.44 -2.71
CA ASP A 271 5.29 -5.42 -1.68
C ASP A 271 4.08 -4.49 -1.65
N GLY A 272 3.80 -3.95 -0.47
CA GLY A 272 2.80 -2.91 -0.32
C GLY A 272 3.26 -1.61 -0.97
N ILE A 273 4.36 -1.04 -0.48
CA ILE A 273 4.97 0.18 -1.02
C ILE A 273 6.47 -0.07 -1.14
N GLU A 274 7.03 0.12 -2.32
CA GLU A 274 8.47 0.03 -2.53
C GLU A 274 9.07 1.31 -3.12
N PHE A 275 10.23 1.70 -2.57
CA PHE A 275 10.97 2.91 -2.91
C PHE A 275 12.31 2.57 -3.56
N TYR A 276 12.40 2.73 -4.85
CA TYR A 276 13.65 2.58 -5.63
C TYR A 276 14.41 3.89 -5.70
N GLY A 277 15.21 4.20 -4.68
CA GLY A 277 15.87 5.50 -4.57
C GLY A 277 14.88 6.67 -4.37
N GLY A 278 15.30 7.87 -4.75
CA GLY A 278 14.50 9.08 -4.58
C GLY A 278 14.50 9.65 -3.16
N ASP A 279 13.62 10.62 -2.94
CA ASP A 279 13.53 11.39 -1.69
C ASP A 279 12.06 11.69 -1.32
N VAL A 280 11.09 10.97 -1.88
CA VAL A 280 9.67 11.22 -1.64
C VAL A 280 9.31 11.01 -0.17
N ASN A 281 8.40 11.85 0.33
CA ASN A 281 7.93 11.80 1.70
C ASN A 281 6.52 11.23 1.77
N VAL A 282 6.22 10.45 2.82
CA VAL A 282 4.91 9.84 3.03
C VAL A 282 4.43 10.08 4.46
N LYS A 283 3.19 10.57 4.62
CA LYS A 283 2.49 10.64 5.90
C LYS A 283 1.16 9.90 5.84
N TYR A 284 0.79 9.29 6.97
CA TYR A 284 -0.51 8.62 7.12
C TYR A 284 -0.69 7.48 6.11
N ALA A 285 0.24 6.52 6.09
CA ALA A 285 0.10 5.34 5.26
C ALA A 285 -0.33 4.11 6.08
N VAL A 286 -1.18 3.32 5.47
CA VAL A 286 -1.68 2.04 6.00
C VAL A 286 -1.36 0.95 5.00
N VAL A 287 -0.56 -0.04 5.38
CA VAL A 287 -0.29 -1.21 4.55
C VAL A 287 -0.82 -2.44 5.24
N THR A 288 -1.71 -3.14 4.57
CA THR A 288 -2.40 -4.31 5.14
C THR A 288 -2.42 -5.45 4.13
N GLY A 289 -1.98 -6.63 4.55
CA GLY A 289 -2.14 -7.85 3.75
C GLY A 289 -1.14 -8.06 2.60
N ALA A 290 -0.07 -7.29 2.49
CA ALA A 290 1.00 -7.56 1.52
C ALA A 290 1.57 -8.97 1.72
N ARG A 291 1.90 -9.67 0.62
CA ARG A 291 2.35 -11.07 0.66
C ARG A 291 3.86 -11.21 0.69
N ASP A 292 4.59 -10.25 0.13
CA ASP A 292 6.01 -10.08 0.41
C ASP A 292 6.17 -8.97 1.44
N ASP A 293 6.91 -7.93 1.25
CA ASP A 293 7.17 -6.94 2.25
C ASP A 293 6.07 -5.87 2.31
N SER A 294 5.81 -5.33 3.50
CA SER A 294 4.79 -4.29 3.57
C SER A 294 5.34 -2.94 3.12
N VAL A 295 6.56 -2.62 3.51
CA VAL A 295 7.30 -1.43 3.08
C VAL A 295 8.73 -1.84 2.78
N ASP A 296 9.15 -1.69 1.53
CA ASP A 296 10.53 -1.91 1.11
C ASP A 296 11.17 -0.62 0.60
N TRP A 297 12.47 -0.51 0.79
CA TRP A 297 13.27 0.52 0.15
C TRP A 297 14.68 0.05 -0.16
N ASP A 298 15.16 0.51 -1.31
CA ASP A 298 16.50 0.24 -1.75
C ASP A 298 17.12 1.41 -2.57
N GLU A 299 18.23 1.17 -3.22
CA GLU A 299 18.85 2.00 -4.25
C GLU A 299 19.11 3.46 -3.85
N GLY A 300 19.28 3.70 -2.52
CA GLY A 300 19.67 5.00 -1.99
C GLY A 300 18.48 5.90 -1.60
N TYR A 301 17.33 5.35 -1.28
CA TYR A 301 16.18 6.10 -0.80
C TYR A 301 16.48 6.90 0.49
N GLN A 302 16.05 8.17 0.55
CA GLN A 302 16.33 9.10 1.66
C GLN A 302 15.15 10.01 2.03
N GLY A 303 13.91 9.58 1.86
CA GLY A 303 12.73 10.35 2.24
C GLY A 303 12.39 10.31 3.73
N ASN A 304 11.24 10.87 4.08
CA ASN A 304 10.66 10.83 5.42
C ASN A 304 9.35 10.06 5.42
N LEU A 305 9.18 9.16 6.39
CA LEU A 305 7.96 8.40 6.61
C LEU A 305 7.42 8.71 8.00
N GLN A 306 6.15 9.11 8.12
CA GLN A 306 5.53 9.35 9.43
C GLN A 306 4.08 8.87 9.47
N TYR A 307 3.66 8.33 10.62
CA TYR A 307 2.33 7.75 10.84
C TYR A 307 2.07 6.57 9.89
N ILE A 308 2.89 5.54 10.02
CA ILE A 308 2.81 4.34 9.20
C ILE A 308 2.20 3.20 10.02
N ILE A 309 1.15 2.57 9.50
CA ILE A 309 0.57 1.36 10.06
C ILE A 309 0.84 0.22 9.09
N VAL A 310 1.43 -0.86 9.62
CA VAL A 310 1.56 -2.13 8.93
C VAL A 310 0.77 -3.19 9.68
N LYS A 311 -0.07 -3.93 8.96
CA LYS A 311 -0.70 -5.16 9.46
C LYS A 311 -0.50 -6.27 8.45
N GLN A 312 0.38 -7.19 8.80
CA GLN A 312 0.74 -8.29 7.92
C GLN A 312 -0.39 -9.29 7.71
N SER A 313 -0.36 -9.96 6.57
CA SER A 313 -1.34 -10.98 6.20
C SER A 313 -1.26 -12.21 7.12
N ALA A 314 -2.43 -12.75 7.49
CA ALA A 314 -2.52 -14.05 8.16
C ALA A 314 -2.25 -15.24 7.23
N GLU A 315 -2.12 -15.02 5.92
CA GLU A 315 -1.90 -16.06 4.91
C GLU A 315 -0.45 -16.18 4.44
N GLY A 316 0.41 -15.28 4.87
CA GLY A 316 1.83 -15.19 4.57
C GLY A 316 2.22 -13.75 4.29
N SER A 317 3.43 -13.38 4.69
CA SER A 317 4.06 -12.10 4.43
C SER A 317 5.56 -12.30 4.56
N GLY A 318 6.34 -11.49 3.86
CA GLY A 318 7.75 -11.27 4.12
C GLY A 318 7.96 -10.42 5.37
N GLU A 319 8.76 -9.40 5.30
CA GLU A 319 9.03 -8.46 6.37
C GLU A 319 7.96 -7.35 6.43
N ALA A 320 7.73 -6.78 7.61
CA ALA A 320 6.94 -5.56 7.69
C ALA A 320 7.71 -4.36 7.10
N PHE A 321 9.04 -4.40 7.25
CA PHE A 321 9.98 -3.50 6.59
C PHE A 321 11.20 -4.29 6.13
N GLU A 322 11.45 -4.34 4.83
CA GLU A 322 12.72 -4.74 4.25
C GLU A 322 13.53 -3.49 3.87
N MET A 323 14.80 -3.45 4.22
CA MET A 323 15.59 -2.22 4.12
C MET A 323 16.98 -2.51 3.59
N ASP A 324 17.28 -1.96 2.44
CA ASP A 324 18.43 -2.33 1.65
C ASP A 324 19.09 -1.08 1.00
N THR A 325 20.35 -1.16 0.64
CA THR A 325 21.05 -0.18 -0.21
C THR A 325 21.54 -0.87 -1.48
N GLN A 326 20.67 -1.61 -2.14
CA GLN A 326 21.00 -2.28 -3.39
C GLN A 326 21.56 -1.29 -4.43
N GLY A 327 22.14 -1.79 -5.50
CA GLY A 327 22.70 -0.96 -6.57
C GLY A 327 24.15 -0.56 -6.31
N ALA A 328 24.40 0.49 -5.54
CA ALA A 328 25.74 0.94 -5.16
C ALA A 328 25.82 1.17 -3.63
N ASP A 329 27.04 1.13 -3.09
CA ASP A 329 27.28 1.30 -1.66
C ASP A 329 26.99 2.72 -1.15
N GLU A 330 26.93 3.72 -2.02
CA GLU A 330 26.71 5.13 -1.70
C GLU A 330 25.98 5.84 -2.84
N PRO A 331 25.07 6.75 -2.54
CA PRO A 331 24.54 7.05 -1.20
C PRO A 331 23.76 5.88 -0.61
N LEU A 332 23.87 5.73 0.72
CA LEU A 332 23.08 4.73 1.45
C LEU A 332 21.58 5.02 1.34
N SER A 333 20.75 3.98 1.35
CA SER A 333 19.35 4.13 1.75
C SER A 333 19.33 4.42 3.24
N LYS A 334 18.83 5.60 3.63
CA LYS A 334 18.75 6.04 5.02
C LYS A 334 17.63 7.05 5.29
N PRO A 335 16.38 6.64 5.09
CA PRO A 335 15.24 7.52 5.37
C PRO A 335 15.12 7.84 6.85
N THR A 336 14.30 8.84 7.17
CA THR A 336 13.85 9.09 8.53
C THR A 336 12.42 8.58 8.70
N VAL A 337 12.22 7.74 9.69
CA VAL A 337 10.95 7.04 9.94
C VAL A 337 10.49 7.35 11.35
N SER A 338 9.26 7.85 11.52
CA SER A 338 8.72 8.21 12.82
C SER A 338 7.26 7.78 12.98
N ASN A 339 6.86 7.48 14.20
CA ASN A 339 5.48 7.13 14.54
C ASN A 339 4.94 5.96 13.70
N VAL A 340 5.53 4.79 13.91
CA VAL A 340 5.18 3.55 13.21
C VAL A 340 4.53 2.55 14.16
N THR A 341 3.48 1.89 13.69
CA THR A 341 2.87 0.73 14.34
C THR A 341 2.90 -0.46 13.41
N ILE A 342 3.47 -1.56 13.88
CA ILE A 342 3.54 -2.83 13.16
C ILE A 342 2.78 -3.89 13.94
N ILE A 343 1.85 -4.56 13.27
CA ILE A 343 1.14 -5.75 13.72
C ILE A 343 1.57 -6.89 12.82
N ALA A 344 2.62 -7.58 13.23
CA ALA A 344 3.25 -8.61 12.43
C ALA A 344 2.55 -9.97 12.55
N ASN A 345 2.64 -10.79 11.49
CA ASN A 345 2.09 -12.14 11.48
C ASN A 345 3.15 -13.12 10.93
N LYS A 346 3.42 -14.19 11.65
CA LYS A 346 4.40 -15.22 11.25
C LYS A 346 3.75 -16.52 10.90
N GLN A 347 3.94 -16.97 9.69
CA GLN A 347 3.53 -18.30 9.24
C GLN A 347 4.54 -19.41 9.61
N ALA A 348 4.14 -20.67 9.54
CA ALA A 348 4.78 -21.79 10.23
C ALA A 348 6.19 -22.18 9.80
N ASP A 349 6.66 -21.84 8.63
CA ASP A 349 7.96 -22.29 8.11
C ASP A 349 8.73 -21.12 7.46
N ASP A 350 8.46 -19.92 7.90
CA ASP A 350 8.97 -18.72 7.33
C ASP A 350 10.22 -18.24 8.10
N ASP A 351 11.28 -17.90 7.37
CA ASP A 351 12.49 -17.30 7.93
C ASP A 351 12.37 -15.77 8.08
N SER A 352 11.14 -15.21 7.89
CA SER A 352 10.87 -13.77 7.95
C SER A 352 11.15 -13.17 9.33
N TYR A 353 11.43 -11.89 9.32
CA TYR A 353 11.62 -11.02 10.48
C TYR A 353 10.53 -9.96 10.44
N ILE A 354 10.28 -9.29 11.56
CA ILE A 354 9.40 -8.12 11.51
C ILE A 354 10.07 -7.02 10.68
N MET A 355 11.39 -6.88 10.83
CA MET A 355 12.18 -5.90 10.09
C MET A 355 13.53 -6.47 9.70
N GLN A 356 13.98 -6.21 8.49
CA GLN A 356 15.29 -6.65 8.00
C GLN A 356 16.09 -5.48 7.42
N PHE A 357 17.29 -5.27 7.98
CA PHE A 357 18.28 -4.32 7.47
C PHE A 357 19.41 -5.09 6.80
N LYS A 358 19.62 -4.87 5.52
CA LYS A 358 20.62 -5.59 4.72
C LYS A 358 21.37 -4.66 3.76
N LYS A 359 22.46 -5.14 3.17
CA LYS A 359 23.24 -4.45 2.13
C LYS A 359 23.58 -2.99 2.51
N LYS A 360 24.08 -2.78 3.73
CA LYS A 360 24.49 -1.48 4.27
C LYS A 360 23.38 -0.46 4.48
N SER A 361 22.09 -0.83 4.43
CA SER A 361 21.01 0.11 4.72
C SER A 361 21.21 0.81 6.07
N GLY A 362 20.93 2.08 6.10
CA GLY A 362 20.81 2.92 7.28
C GLY A 362 19.35 3.25 7.56
N GLY A 363 19.14 4.33 8.30
CA GLY A 363 17.84 4.90 8.62
C GLY A 363 17.80 5.48 10.03
N PHE A 364 16.89 6.40 10.24
CA PHE A 364 16.69 7.04 11.55
C PHE A 364 15.26 6.74 12.00
N PHE A 365 15.13 5.83 12.97
CA PHE A 365 13.84 5.33 13.44
C PHE A 365 13.47 5.94 14.78
N HIS A 366 12.26 6.50 14.85
CA HIS A 366 11.75 7.18 16.04
C HIS A 366 10.30 6.74 16.32
N ASN A 367 9.98 6.50 17.58
CA ASN A 367 8.60 6.23 18.01
C ASN A 367 7.95 5.01 17.32
N VAL A 368 8.67 3.90 17.26
CA VAL A 368 8.21 2.66 16.61
C VAL A 368 7.65 1.69 17.63
N VAL A 369 6.48 1.12 17.34
CA VAL A 369 5.89 -0.04 18.03
C VAL A 369 5.81 -1.19 17.05
N ALA A 370 6.41 -2.33 17.39
CA ALA A 370 6.29 -3.57 16.66
C ALA A 370 5.73 -4.66 17.57
N THR A 371 4.60 -5.24 17.20
CA THR A 371 3.94 -6.32 17.93
C THR A 371 3.60 -7.47 17.00
N VAL A 372 3.26 -8.62 17.55
CA VAL A 372 2.78 -9.78 16.81
C VAL A 372 1.28 -9.88 16.99
N ASP A 373 0.56 -10.11 15.89
CA ASP A 373 -0.88 -10.31 15.90
C ASP A 373 -1.26 -11.45 16.87
N ALA A 374 -2.33 -11.25 17.64
CA ALA A 374 -2.79 -12.25 18.61
C ALA A 374 -3.19 -13.59 17.97
N ASP A 375 -3.59 -13.55 16.71
CA ASP A 375 -3.97 -14.71 15.91
C ASP A 375 -2.79 -15.28 15.10
N SER A 376 -1.58 -14.69 15.22
CA SER A 376 -0.38 -15.22 14.56
C SER A 376 -0.09 -16.64 15.06
N PRO A 377 0.06 -17.63 14.16
CA PRO A 377 0.29 -19.02 14.57
C PRO A 377 1.65 -19.24 15.23
N ASN A 378 2.61 -18.34 15.00
CA ASN A 378 3.96 -18.44 15.52
C ASN A 378 4.48 -17.10 16.04
N ALA A 379 5.48 -17.18 16.91
CA ALA A 379 6.28 -16.05 17.34
C ALA A 379 7.52 -15.91 16.47
N PHE A 380 8.04 -14.71 16.33
CA PHE A 380 9.34 -14.48 15.72
C PHE A 380 10.47 -14.85 16.68
N ASP A 381 11.48 -15.54 16.20
CA ASP A 381 12.70 -15.81 16.99
C ASP A 381 13.48 -14.52 17.24
N THR A 382 13.42 -13.60 16.28
CA THR A 382 14.09 -12.30 16.28
C THR A 382 13.17 -11.28 15.63
N CYS A 383 12.88 -10.15 16.27
CA CYS A 383 12.03 -9.10 15.69
C CYS A 383 12.73 -8.39 14.53
N ALA A 384 13.99 -8.04 14.70
CA ALA A 384 14.73 -7.29 13.69
C ALA A 384 16.06 -7.98 13.38
N ARG A 385 16.40 -8.05 12.10
CA ARG A 385 17.66 -8.56 11.61
C ARG A 385 18.48 -7.44 10.99
N ILE A 386 19.75 -7.30 11.40
CA ILE A 386 20.69 -6.33 10.82
C ILE A 386 21.88 -7.11 10.28
N THR A 387 22.13 -7.05 8.98
CA THR A 387 23.13 -7.88 8.31
C THR A 387 23.69 -7.20 7.06
N GLY A 388 24.65 -7.84 6.40
CA GLY A 388 25.15 -7.42 5.09
C GLY A 388 25.88 -6.07 5.09
N GLY A 389 26.45 -5.66 6.23
CA GLY A 389 27.17 -4.41 6.41
C GLY A 389 26.33 -3.30 7.05
N SER A 390 25.02 -3.49 7.22
CA SER A 390 24.17 -2.53 7.96
C SER A 390 24.52 -2.45 9.43
N GLU A 391 25.12 -3.51 9.99
CA GLU A 391 25.64 -3.55 11.35
C GLU A 391 26.76 -2.53 11.60
N ASP A 392 27.52 -2.17 10.59
CA ASP A 392 28.56 -1.13 10.68
C ASP A 392 27.96 0.29 10.80
N ASN A 393 26.71 0.47 10.40
CA ASN A 393 25.98 1.74 10.45
C ASN A 393 25.30 2.01 11.80
N VAL A 394 25.21 1.02 12.67
CA VAL A 394 24.51 1.15 13.95
C VAL A 394 25.15 2.20 14.84
N GLY A 395 24.34 3.17 15.30
CA GLY A 395 24.76 4.29 16.10
C GLY A 395 25.37 5.45 15.30
N THR A 396 25.40 5.36 13.98
CA THR A 396 25.85 6.42 13.06
C THR A 396 24.76 6.70 12.01
N SER A 397 24.71 5.92 10.94
CA SER A 397 23.71 6.04 9.86
C SER A 397 22.49 5.15 10.07
N LEU A 398 22.50 4.27 11.10
CA LEU A 398 21.36 3.47 11.53
C LEU A 398 21.12 3.73 13.02
N VAL A 399 20.05 4.45 13.33
CA VAL A 399 19.75 4.97 14.68
C VAL A 399 18.32 4.62 15.08
N PHE A 400 18.14 4.18 16.30
CA PHE A 400 16.85 3.80 16.88
C PHE A 400 16.58 4.59 18.15
N ASN A 401 15.48 5.34 18.16
CA ASN A 401 15.03 6.13 19.31
C ASN A 401 13.57 5.82 19.63
N ASN A 402 13.25 5.55 20.90
CA ASN A 402 11.89 5.24 21.33
C ASN A 402 11.29 4.06 20.51
N TRP A 403 11.95 2.94 20.58
CA TRP A 403 11.54 1.75 19.87
C TRP A 403 11.04 0.69 20.85
N ILE A 404 9.81 0.21 20.62
CA ILE A 404 9.17 -0.84 21.41
C ILE A 404 8.92 -2.03 20.51
N GLN A 405 9.24 -3.21 20.98
CA GLN A 405 8.93 -4.43 20.23
C GLN A 405 8.51 -5.59 21.16
N ASP A 406 7.60 -6.40 20.66
CA ASP A 406 7.21 -7.68 21.22
C ASP A 406 7.13 -8.72 20.10
N CYS A 407 8.10 -9.63 20.08
CA CYS A 407 8.17 -10.68 19.06
C CYS A 407 7.21 -11.86 19.33
N GLY A 408 6.39 -11.78 20.38
CA GLY A 408 5.48 -12.86 20.78
C GLY A 408 6.17 -14.07 21.38
N ASN A 409 7.51 -14.05 21.57
CA ASN A 409 8.23 -15.17 22.14
C ASN A 409 8.24 -15.13 23.66
N ALA A 410 8.24 -16.34 24.30
CA ALA A 410 8.20 -16.50 25.74
C ALA A 410 9.50 -16.05 26.46
N ALA A 411 10.56 -15.74 25.74
CA ALA A 411 11.84 -15.31 26.31
C ALA A 411 11.83 -13.82 26.68
N GLY A 412 10.78 -13.07 26.28
CA GLY A 412 10.55 -11.71 26.75
C GLY A 412 11.50 -10.69 26.12
N ASP A 413 11.67 -10.72 24.82
CA ASP A 413 12.34 -9.66 24.06
C ASP A 413 11.46 -8.42 23.97
N HIS A 414 10.96 -7.97 25.12
CA HIS A 414 10.17 -6.77 25.26
C HIS A 414 11.07 -5.55 25.38
N GLY A 415 10.90 -4.59 24.50
CA GLY A 415 11.47 -3.26 24.66
C GLY A 415 12.94 -3.08 24.31
N VAL A 416 13.57 -4.05 23.68
CA VAL A 416 14.96 -3.94 23.18
C VAL A 416 15.03 -4.59 21.81
N LEU A 417 15.79 -4.03 20.87
CA LEU A 417 16.32 -4.81 19.74
C LEU A 417 17.24 -5.88 20.31
N ALA A 418 16.67 -6.88 20.98
CA ALA A 418 17.41 -8.01 21.50
C ALA A 418 17.56 -9.00 20.36
N THR A 419 18.75 -9.51 20.20
CA THR A 419 19.13 -10.44 19.16
C THR A 419 18.89 -9.95 17.72
N VAL A 420 19.63 -8.97 17.39
CA VAL A 420 20.06 -8.77 16.04
C VAL A 420 21.05 -9.89 15.75
N ASP A 421 20.90 -10.61 14.66
CA ASP A 421 21.95 -11.51 14.14
C ASP A 421 23.10 -10.64 13.60
N MET A 422 23.76 -9.96 14.51
CA MET A 422 24.93 -9.13 14.30
C MET A 422 26.14 -9.90 14.75
N ALA A 423 26.50 -11.00 14.10
CA ALA A 423 27.75 -11.70 14.40
C ALA A 423 28.09 -11.74 15.91
N GLY A 424 27.11 -11.76 16.78
CA GLY A 424 27.23 -11.85 18.23
C GLY A 424 27.29 -10.54 19.03
N ALA A 425 26.98 -9.39 18.45
CA ALA A 425 26.91 -8.12 19.20
C ALA A 425 25.46 -7.69 19.47
N ALA A 426 25.10 -7.50 20.73
CA ALA A 426 23.81 -6.92 21.10
C ALA A 426 23.81 -5.40 20.83
N VAL A 427 22.80 -4.90 20.12
CA VAL A 427 22.56 -3.47 19.96
C VAL A 427 21.73 -2.99 21.16
N ASN A 428 22.29 -2.14 21.99
CA ASN A 428 21.52 -1.46 23.03
C ASN A 428 20.79 -0.28 22.40
N VAL A 429 19.51 -0.45 22.12
CA VAL A 429 18.62 0.63 21.79
C VAL A 429 18.08 1.21 23.09
N ASN A 430 18.30 2.46 23.29
CA ASN A 430 17.96 3.35 24.40
C ASN A 430 17.27 2.74 25.63
N ALA A 431 17.92 2.74 26.79
CA ALA A 431 17.51 2.07 28.03
C ALA A 431 16.21 2.59 28.70
N THR A 432 15.45 3.44 28.05
CA THR A 432 14.25 4.09 28.58
C THR A 432 13.02 3.16 28.62
N PHE A 433 13.09 1.97 28.08
CA PHE A 433 11.95 1.08 27.88
C PHE A 433 11.58 0.16 29.05
N ALA A 434 12.14 0.33 30.22
CA ALA A 434 11.99 -0.58 31.34
C ALA A 434 10.54 -0.77 31.91
N ASN A 435 9.54 -0.06 31.39
CA ASN A 435 8.18 -0.05 31.94
C ASN A 435 7.08 -0.50 30.97
N LEU A 436 7.41 -1.13 29.85
CA LEU A 436 6.45 -1.42 28.78
C LEU A 436 5.86 -2.85 28.81
N ASN A 437 5.83 -3.48 29.99
CA ASN A 437 5.23 -4.80 30.19
C ASN A 437 3.71 -4.87 29.97
N SER A 438 3.07 -3.84 29.46
CA SER A 438 1.62 -3.76 29.32
C SER A 438 1.10 -3.57 27.90
N LEU A 439 1.96 -3.54 26.90
CA LEU A 439 1.51 -3.70 25.53
C LEU A 439 1.26 -5.19 25.30
N GLY A 440 0.17 -5.69 25.88
CA GLY A 440 -0.42 -6.91 25.35
C GLY A 440 -0.67 -6.72 23.86
N ALA A 441 -0.81 -7.80 23.11
CA ALA A 441 -1.14 -7.83 21.69
C ALA A 441 -2.47 -7.11 21.38
N SER A 442 -2.58 -5.86 21.78
CA SER A 442 -3.69 -5.00 21.43
C SER A 442 -3.21 -4.07 20.34
N THR A 443 -4.08 -3.84 19.39
CA THR A 443 -4.00 -2.77 18.40
C THR A 443 -3.95 -1.38 19.04
N ASP A 444 -3.90 -1.29 20.36
CA ASP A 444 -3.68 -0.07 21.12
C ASP A 444 -2.20 0.32 21.01
N SER A 445 -1.87 0.75 19.82
CA SER A 445 -0.55 0.99 19.29
C SER A 445 0.11 2.25 19.81
N ALA A 446 -0.57 2.99 20.67
CA ALA A 446 -0.05 4.24 21.15
C ALA A 446 0.21 4.15 22.66
N ALA A 447 1.39 3.73 23.05
CA ALA A 447 1.85 3.91 24.41
C ALA A 447 2.32 5.34 24.59
N LYS A 448 1.53 6.14 25.28
CA LYS A 448 1.98 7.45 25.72
C LYS A 448 3.12 7.26 26.72
N LEU A 449 4.30 7.74 26.38
CA LEU A 449 5.41 7.77 27.31
C LEU A 449 5.32 9.03 28.18
N ASP A 450 5.51 8.89 29.49
CA ASP A 450 5.71 10.03 30.41
C ASP A 450 7.07 10.74 30.20
N VAL A 451 7.76 10.42 29.10
CA VAL A 451 9.07 10.97 28.75
C VAL A 451 8.93 11.79 27.50
N ALA A 452 9.24 13.07 27.60
CA ALA A 452 9.30 13.96 26.45
C ALA A 452 10.31 13.41 25.42
N ILE A 453 9.90 13.37 24.16
CA ILE A 453 10.78 13.01 23.04
C ILE A 453 11.82 14.11 22.90
N ASP A 454 13.08 13.76 22.81
CA ASP A 454 14.14 14.72 22.50
C ASP A 454 14.15 15.03 20.99
N TRP A 455 13.31 15.96 20.61
CA TRP A 455 13.19 16.42 19.23
C TRP A 455 14.49 17.08 18.70
N ALA A 456 15.35 17.59 19.59
CA ALA A 456 16.65 18.07 19.16
C ALA A 456 17.53 16.91 18.68
N ALA A 457 17.49 15.76 19.39
CA ALA A 457 18.20 14.57 18.94
C ALA A 457 17.56 13.96 17.68
N VAL A 458 16.24 14.03 17.53
CA VAL A 458 15.55 13.65 16.28
C VAL A 458 16.01 14.53 15.15
N ASN A 459 15.96 15.86 15.32
CA ASN A 459 16.35 16.81 14.30
C ASN A 459 17.86 16.76 13.99
N ASP A 460 18.71 16.44 14.98
CA ASP A 460 20.15 16.26 14.72
C ASP A 460 20.41 15.06 13.77
N SER A 461 19.52 14.06 13.73
CA SER A 461 19.64 12.96 12.78
C SER A 461 19.45 13.39 11.32
N TYR A 462 18.73 14.49 11.09
CA TYR A 462 18.57 15.08 9.76
C TYR A 462 19.83 15.77 9.22
N ALA A 463 20.78 16.16 10.06
CA ALA A 463 21.99 16.85 9.61
C ALA A 463 22.78 16.04 8.56
N GLU A 464 22.56 14.72 8.52
CA GLU A 464 23.16 13.81 7.55
C GLU A 464 22.17 13.30 6.49
N SER A 465 20.86 13.51 6.67
CA SER A 465 19.80 13.19 5.72
C SER A 465 19.59 14.36 4.74
N VAL A 466 19.24 14.07 3.53
CA VAL A 466 18.83 15.07 2.52
C VAL A 466 17.36 15.47 2.70
N ALA A 467 16.66 14.79 3.59
CA ALA A 467 15.26 15.00 3.87
C ALA A 467 14.98 16.36 4.55
N ASP A 468 13.77 16.88 4.35
CA ASP A 468 13.32 18.14 4.94
C ASP A 468 13.09 17.97 6.46
N ALA A 469 13.93 18.61 7.27
CA ALA A 469 13.83 18.53 8.73
C ALA A 469 12.52 19.08 9.30
N ASP A 470 11.82 19.95 8.56
CA ASP A 470 10.56 20.54 8.97
C ASP A 470 9.34 19.65 8.59
N TYR A 471 9.57 18.52 7.92
CA TYR A 471 8.48 17.64 7.44
C TYR A 471 7.80 16.87 8.58
N LEU A 472 8.56 16.36 9.56
CA LEU A 472 7.98 15.56 10.64
C LEU A 472 7.27 16.41 11.69
N ASP A 473 6.08 15.95 12.10
CA ASP A 473 5.34 16.54 13.21
C ASP A 473 5.94 16.11 14.55
N GLU A 474 5.99 17.04 15.49
CA GLU A 474 6.33 16.73 16.88
C GLU A 474 5.20 15.99 17.56
N THR A 475 5.49 14.81 18.14
CA THR A 475 4.51 14.01 18.90
C THR A 475 5.02 13.72 20.31
N ASP A 476 4.12 13.49 21.26
CA ASP A 476 4.43 13.07 22.63
C ASP A 476 4.03 11.61 22.91
N TYR A 477 3.87 10.80 21.84
CA TYR A 477 3.51 9.39 21.88
C TYR A 477 4.37 8.55 20.93
N ILE A 478 4.38 7.22 21.17
CA ILE A 478 5.03 6.22 20.30
C ILE A 478 3.94 5.51 19.49
N GLY A 479 4.30 5.08 18.27
CA GLY A 479 3.35 4.45 17.35
C GLY A 479 2.63 5.44 16.45
N ALA A 480 1.84 4.91 15.51
CA ALA A 480 1.19 5.70 14.45
C ALA A 480 -0.11 6.39 14.91
N GLY A 481 -0.75 5.88 15.97
CA GLY A 481 -2.00 6.41 16.48
C GLY A 481 -1.80 7.25 17.73
N ASP A 482 -2.44 8.43 17.79
CA ASP A 482 -2.50 9.23 19.00
C ASP A 482 -3.49 8.61 20.00
N PRO A 483 -3.01 8.18 21.21
CA PRO A 483 -3.89 7.56 22.22
C PRO A 483 -4.94 8.50 22.80
N ASP A 484 -4.76 9.80 22.68
CA ASP A 484 -5.70 10.81 23.15
C ASP A 484 -6.72 11.22 22.04
N ALA A 485 -6.55 10.73 20.80
CA ALA A 485 -7.48 11.01 19.71
C ALA A 485 -8.84 10.34 19.95
N THR A 486 -9.92 11.07 19.67
CA THR A 486 -11.30 10.53 19.77
C THR A 486 -11.71 9.70 18.55
N THR A 487 -10.99 9.82 17.46
CA THR A 487 -11.21 9.12 16.21
C THR A 487 -9.83 8.84 15.61
N ALA A 488 -9.60 7.61 15.18
CA ALA A 488 -8.35 7.27 14.54
C ALA A 488 -8.25 7.94 13.16
N TRP A 489 -7.04 8.36 12.77
CA TRP A 489 -6.85 9.06 11.50
C TRP A 489 -7.09 8.15 10.26
N TRP A 490 -7.07 6.84 10.46
CA TRP A 490 -7.37 5.84 9.41
C TRP A 490 -8.86 5.48 9.31
N ASP A 491 -9.70 5.93 10.24
CA ASP A 491 -11.13 5.62 10.23
C ASP A 491 -11.87 6.32 9.09
N GLY A 492 -12.79 5.59 8.49
CA GLY A 492 -13.79 6.10 7.56
C GLY A 492 -13.35 6.17 6.10
N TRP A 493 -12.06 6.09 5.80
CA TRP A 493 -11.56 6.12 4.42
C TRP A 493 -10.78 4.85 4.02
N THR A 494 -10.29 4.08 4.96
CA THR A 494 -9.63 2.79 4.70
C THR A 494 -10.66 1.69 4.49
N ILE A 495 -10.26 0.58 3.86
CA ILE A 495 -11.09 -0.61 3.71
C ILE A 495 -11.54 -1.11 5.08
N ALA A 496 -12.86 -1.28 5.21
CA ALA A 496 -13.49 -1.60 6.49
C ALA A 496 -12.95 -2.90 7.08
N GLY A 497 -12.44 -2.83 8.31
CA GLY A 497 -11.93 -3.99 9.04
C GLY A 497 -10.49 -4.38 8.70
N SER A 498 -9.84 -3.76 7.72
CA SER A 498 -8.47 -4.09 7.33
C SER A 498 -7.46 -3.80 8.45
N VAL A 499 -7.58 -2.68 9.12
CA VAL A 499 -6.69 -2.30 10.24
C VAL A 499 -7.14 -2.90 11.57
N GLY A 500 -8.42 -3.10 11.74
CA GLY A 500 -9.08 -3.39 13.02
C GLY A 500 -9.59 -2.12 13.69
N THR A 501 -10.51 -2.29 14.64
CA THR A 501 -10.97 -1.18 15.46
C THR A 501 -9.98 -0.93 16.58
N PRO A 502 -9.62 0.32 16.90
CA PRO A 502 -8.95 0.63 18.16
C PRO A 502 -9.87 0.16 19.30
N GLU A 503 -9.38 -0.73 20.17
CA GLU A 503 -10.10 -1.13 21.39
C GLU A 503 -9.92 -0.11 22.52
#